data_097900684ebc03a1fed801856ab8afa5
#
_entry.id   097900684ebc03a1fed801856ab8afa5
#
_cell.length_a   1.000
_cell.length_b   1.000
_cell.length_c   1.000
_cell.angle_alpha   90.00
_cell.angle_beta   90.00
_cell.angle_gamma   90.00
#
_symmetry.space_group_name_H-M   'P 1'
#
loop_
_entity.id
_entity.type
_entity.pdbx_description
1 polymer ?
#
loop_
_entity_poly.entity_id
_entity_poly.type
_entity_poly.pdbx_seq_one_letter_code
_entity_poly.pdbx_strand_id
1 'polypeptide(L)'
;GLPDDIRVAMGEAAVKVALGCGYTNAGTVEFLYENGAFHYLEMNTRLQVEHPVTELVTGLDLVEQQLLMAAGQPLSFTQEDVEIRGHAIEVRINAEDPAGGAFLPSPGRINTLKLPDGFGVRFDAGYEAGDEVSQFYDNLVGKLVVWGANRDIAIRRTLRALNELEITGVATTIPADIAILSHEDFQAAIHSTKWVEETLDLSEVKADKGEAPADLDQPTVKREMSVEVDGKRFAVSMWVPDPLATPVAGAPRRRQSRSGGSGGSGSGQVTVPMQGTIVKILVEVGDTVEAGDPICVLEAMKMENNIAAEKAGTVTEVRIAVGDSVGGGDVVAVVE
;
A
#
# COMPACT_ATOMS: atom_id res chain seq x y z
N GLY A 1 -21.41 -1.33 15.81
CA GLY A 1 -20.20 -1.70 16.53
C GLY A 1 -20.39 -3.00 17.31
N LEU A 2 -19.29 -3.55 17.83
CA LEU A 2 -19.35 -4.75 18.66
C LEU A 2 -20.09 -4.46 19.99
N PRO A 3 -21.07 -5.28 20.42
CA PRO A 3 -21.74 -5.12 21.71
C PRO A 3 -20.74 -5.21 22.88
N ASP A 4 -20.98 -4.43 23.95
CA ASP A 4 -20.04 -4.34 25.06
C ASP A 4 -19.84 -5.66 25.83
N ASP A 5 -20.90 -6.44 26.00
CA ASP A 5 -20.84 -7.78 26.62
C ASP A 5 -20.00 -8.75 25.80
N ILE A 6 -20.12 -8.73 24.49
CA ILE A 6 -19.28 -9.52 23.58
C ILE A 6 -17.83 -9.06 23.64
N ARG A 7 -17.57 -7.73 23.63
CA ARG A 7 -16.22 -7.18 23.78
C ARG A 7 -15.54 -7.65 25.07
N VAL A 8 -16.26 -7.64 26.18
CA VAL A 8 -15.76 -8.12 27.47
C VAL A 8 -15.45 -9.63 27.41
N ALA A 9 -16.39 -10.42 26.89
CA ALA A 9 -16.22 -11.88 26.78
C ALA A 9 -15.03 -12.26 25.87
N MET A 10 -14.83 -11.54 24.75
CA MET A 10 -13.65 -11.72 23.88
C MET A 10 -12.34 -11.38 24.61
N GLY A 11 -12.32 -10.29 25.38
CA GLY A 11 -11.17 -9.90 26.20
C GLY A 11 -10.81 -10.96 27.23
N GLU A 12 -11.81 -11.48 27.96
CA GLU A 12 -11.61 -12.58 28.92
C GLU A 12 -11.09 -13.86 28.25
N ALA A 13 -11.61 -14.18 27.05
CA ALA A 13 -11.13 -15.33 26.27
C ALA A 13 -9.67 -15.15 25.85
N ALA A 14 -9.28 -13.95 25.38
CA ALA A 14 -7.91 -13.64 25.02
C ALA A 14 -6.94 -13.78 26.21
N VAL A 15 -7.32 -13.28 27.38
CA VAL A 15 -6.55 -13.44 28.63
C VAL A 15 -6.39 -14.93 28.99
N LYS A 16 -7.46 -15.73 28.86
CA LYS A 16 -7.40 -17.18 29.11
C LYS A 16 -6.44 -17.91 28.17
N VAL A 17 -6.41 -17.52 26.88
CA VAL A 17 -5.46 -18.07 25.92
C VAL A 17 -4.02 -17.76 26.34
N ALA A 18 -3.71 -16.51 26.65
CA ALA A 18 -2.38 -16.08 27.06
C ALA A 18 -1.92 -16.78 28.34
N LEU A 19 -2.78 -16.86 29.36
CA LEU A 19 -2.47 -17.55 30.61
C LEU A 19 -2.30 -19.07 30.40
N GLY A 20 -3.13 -19.67 29.54
CA GLY A 20 -3.08 -21.12 29.27
C GLY A 20 -1.78 -21.58 28.62
N CYS A 21 -1.13 -20.74 27.83
CA CYS A 21 0.19 -21.02 27.24
C CYS A 21 1.36 -20.36 27.98
N GLY A 22 1.11 -19.67 29.09
CA GLY A 22 2.16 -18.98 29.86
C GLY A 22 2.82 -17.84 29.07
N TYR A 23 2.08 -17.20 28.17
CA TYR A 23 2.62 -16.13 27.33
C TYR A 23 2.90 -14.86 28.15
N THR A 24 4.05 -14.27 27.89
CA THR A 24 4.46 -12.97 28.42
C THR A 24 4.83 -12.03 27.29
N ASN A 25 4.70 -10.73 27.51
CA ASN A 25 4.91 -9.65 26.55
C ASN A 25 3.62 -9.29 25.75
N ALA A 26 3.73 -8.33 24.84
CA ALA A 26 2.60 -7.88 24.02
C ALA A 26 2.22 -8.90 22.95
N GLY A 27 0.94 -9.08 22.73
CA GLY A 27 0.40 -9.96 21.72
C GLY A 27 -1.04 -9.60 21.40
N THR A 28 -1.59 -10.20 20.36
CA THR A 28 -2.97 -10.02 19.92
C THR A 28 -3.64 -11.36 19.71
N VAL A 29 -4.93 -11.43 20.04
CA VAL A 29 -5.76 -12.60 19.78
C VAL A 29 -6.85 -12.20 18.79
N GLU A 30 -6.97 -12.95 17.71
CA GLU A 30 -7.93 -12.72 16.65
C GLU A 30 -9.14 -13.66 16.79
N PHE A 31 -10.31 -13.10 16.53
CA PHE A 31 -11.58 -13.80 16.57
C PHE A 31 -12.40 -13.53 15.31
N LEU A 32 -13.13 -14.53 14.86
CA LEU A 32 -14.24 -14.36 13.92
C LEU A 32 -15.50 -14.05 14.72
N TYR A 33 -16.21 -12.99 14.34
CA TYR A 33 -17.46 -12.59 14.96
C TYR A 33 -18.61 -12.60 13.94
N GLU A 34 -19.65 -13.36 14.23
CA GLU A 34 -20.83 -13.44 13.39
C GLU A 34 -22.07 -13.75 14.23
N ASN A 35 -23.19 -13.06 13.95
CA ASN A 35 -24.50 -13.35 14.54
C ASN A 35 -24.50 -13.43 16.09
N GLY A 36 -23.73 -12.57 16.75
CA GLY A 36 -23.67 -12.52 18.21
C GLY A 36 -22.76 -13.59 18.86
N ALA A 37 -22.08 -14.41 18.05
CA ALA A 37 -21.11 -15.39 18.51
C ALA A 37 -19.70 -15.01 18.04
N PHE A 38 -18.68 -15.38 18.80
CA PHE A 38 -17.29 -15.23 18.38
C PHE A 38 -16.52 -16.55 18.52
N HIS A 39 -15.56 -16.74 17.63
CA HIS A 39 -14.75 -17.95 17.54
C HIS A 39 -13.27 -17.56 17.50
N TYR A 40 -12.46 -18.23 18.31
CA TYR A 40 -11.01 -18.04 18.30
C TYR A 40 -10.44 -18.42 16.92
N LEU A 41 -9.60 -17.57 16.36
CA LEU A 41 -8.89 -17.81 15.12
C LEU A 41 -7.42 -18.13 15.41
N GLU A 42 -6.67 -17.15 15.90
CA GLU A 42 -5.25 -17.29 16.18
C GLU A 42 -4.77 -16.31 17.26
N MET A 43 -3.54 -16.55 17.75
CA MET A 43 -2.81 -15.61 18.57
C MET A 43 -1.51 -15.20 17.87
N ASN A 44 -1.32 -13.90 17.70
CA ASN A 44 -0.05 -13.34 17.24
C ASN A 44 0.80 -12.92 18.43
N THR A 45 1.98 -13.54 18.60
CA THR A 45 2.91 -13.26 19.71
C THR A 45 3.81 -12.06 19.40
N ARG A 46 3.21 -11.00 18.87
CA ARG A 46 3.85 -9.75 18.46
C ARG A 46 2.81 -8.64 18.41
N LEU A 47 3.27 -7.40 18.25
CA LEU A 47 2.40 -6.30 17.82
C LEU A 47 1.99 -6.51 16.35
N GLN A 48 0.77 -6.09 16.03
CA GLN A 48 0.29 -6.05 14.66
C GLN A 48 0.63 -4.70 14.01
N VAL A 49 0.50 -4.62 12.68
CA VAL A 49 0.78 -3.38 11.92
C VAL A 49 -0.05 -2.23 12.49
N GLU A 50 -1.32 -2.49 12.81
CA GLU A 50 -2.33 -1.54 13.26
C GLU A 50 -2.30 -1.21 14.77
N HIS A 51 -1.28 -1.64 15.52
CA HIS A 51 -1.14 -1.26 16.95
C HIS A 51 -1.21 0.25 17.24
N PRO A 52 -0.82 1.16 16.31
CA PRO A 52 -0.91 2.59 16.55
C PRO A 52 -2.34 3.11 16.79
N VAL A 53 -3.37 2.40 16.28
CA VAL A 53 -4.77 2.72 16.61
C VAL A 53 -5.01 2.62 18.11
N THR A 54 -4.54 1.53 18.72
CA THR A 54 -4.62 1.32 20.18
C THR A 54 -3.84 2.39 20.93
N GLU A 55 -2.63 2.71 20.48
CA GLU A 55 -1.80 3.75 21.10
C GLU A 55 -2.50 5.11 21.11
N LEU A 56 -3.10 5.51 19.97
CA LEU A 56 -3.76 6.82 19.86
C LEU A 56 -5.03 6.93 20.71
N VAL A 57 -5.78 5.84 20.91
CA VAL A 57 -7.01 5.88 21.71
C VAL A 57 -6.78 5.63 23.19
N THR A 58 -5.65 5.04 23.59
CA THR A 58 -5.31 4.75 24.99
C THR A 58 -4.26 5.69 25.58
N GLY A 59 -3.39 6.24 24.73
CA GLY A 59 -2.23 7.04 25.13
C GLY A 59 -1.06 6.19 25.64
N LEU A 60 -1.06 4.86 25.38
CA LEU A 60 0.01 3.94 25.75
C LEU A 60 0.99 3.78 24.60
N ASP A 61 2.30 3.79 24.88
CA ASP A 61 3.34 3.38 23.94
C ASP A 61 3.56 1.87 24.09
N LEU A 62 3.01 1.09 23.14
CA LEU A 62 3.06 -0.37 23.20
C LEU A 62 4.47 -0.92 22.94
N VAL A 63 5.26 -0.24 22.13
CA VAL A 63 6.66 -0.63 21.85
C VAL A 63 7.52 -0.41 23.11
N GLU A 64 7.33 0.71 23.80
CA GLU A 64 7.99 0.95 25.10
C GLU A 64 7.64 -0.15 26.10
N GLN A 65 6.36 -0.51 26.20
CA GLN A 65 5.92 -1.59 27.11
C GLN A 65 6.55 -2.94 26.73
N GLN A 66 6.69 -3.27 25.46
CA GLN A 66 7.40 -4.49 25.04
C GLN A 66 8.84 -4.50 25.53
N LEU A 67 9.55 -3.38 25.39
CA LEU A 67 10.95 -3.25 25.82
C LEU A 67 11.08 -3.37 27.35
N LEU A 68 10.20 -2.73 28.11
CA LEU A 68 10.19 -2.80 29.57
C LEU A 68 9.91 -4.22 30.06
N MET A 69 8.93 -4.92 29.48
CA MET A 69 8.63 -6.29 29.82
C MET A 69 9.81 -7.24 29.45
N ALA A 70 10.45 -7.03 28.31
CA ALA A 70 11.63 -7.79 27.91
C ALA A 70 12.82 -7.56 28.86
N ALA A 71 12.90 -6.37 29.47
CA ALA A 71 13.88 -6.05 30.53
C ALA A 71 13.49 -6.62 31.91
N GLY A 72 12.38 -7.36 32.02
CA GLY A 72 11.89 -7.95 33.27
C GLY A 72 11.16 -6.96 34.19
N GLN A 73 10.74 -5.82 33.67
CA GLN A 73 9.98 -4.84 34.45
C GLN A 73 8.47 -5.17 34.39
N PRO A 74 7.72 -4.97 35.48
CA PRO A 74 6.27 -5.07 35.47
C PRO A 74 5.65 -3.89 34.69
N LEU A 75 4.38 -4.08 34.24
CA LEU A 75 3.60 -2.95 33.71
C LEU A 75 3.43 -1.87 34.79
N SER A 76 3.50 -0.60 34.37
CA SER A 76 3.32 0.55 35.26
C SER A 76 1.84 0.96 35.45
N PHE A 77 0.93 0.23 34.83
CA PHE A 77 -0.52 0.45 34.86
C PHE A 77 -1.29 -0.86 34.97
N THR A 78 -2.54 -0.79 35.35
CA THR A 78 -3.49 -1.90 35.42
C THR A 78 -4.51 -1.82 34.28
N GLN A 79 -5.33 -2.85 34.10
CA GLN A 79 -6.41 -2.84 33.11
C GLN A 79 -7.42 -1.69 33.36
N GLU A 80 -7.63 -1.32 34.61
CA GLU A 80 -8.57 -0.25 35.02
C GLU A 80 -8.07 1.15 34.66
N ASP A 81 -6.75 1.31 34.47
CA ASP A 81 -6.15 2.58 34.05
C ASP A 81 -6.28 2.81 32.55
N VAL A 82 -6.66 1.77 31.78
CA VAL A 82 -6.77 1.85 30.33
C VAL A 82 -8.14 2.36 29.92
N GLU A 83 -8.18 3.59 29.43
CA GLU A 83 -9.39 4.25 28.92
C GLU A 83 -9.31 4.44 27.41
N ILE A 84 -10.38 4.09 26.70
CA ILE A 84 -10.50 4.39 25.25
C ILE A 84 -11.04 5.82 25.09
N ARG A 85 -10.24 6.70 24.47
CA ARG A 85 -10.58 8.12 24.23
C ARG A 85 -10.63 8.42 22.75
N GLY A 86 -11.81 8.83 22.28
CA GLY A 86 -12.02 9.17 20.89
C GLY A 86 -12.08 7.95 19.95
N HIS A 87 -11.59 8.14 18.75
CA HIS A 87 -11.58 7.14 17.66
C HIS A 87 -10.32 7.32 16.82
N ALA A 88 -9.68 6.24 16.41
CA ALA A 88 -8.54 6.30 15.52
C ALA A 88 -8.77 5.43 14.28
N ILE A 89 -8.18 5.85 13.17
CA ILE A 89 -8.18 5.14 11.90
C ILE A 89 -6.73 5.03 11.44
N GLU A 90 -6.30 3.82 11.08
CA GLU A 90 -5.04 3.59 10.39
C GLU A 90 -5.33 3.26 8.93
N VAL A 91 -4.55 3.86 8.04
CA VAL A 91 -4.53 3.57 6.61
C VAL A 91 -3.13 3.10 6.24
N ARG A 92 -3.03 1.92 5.67
CA ARG A 92 -1.78 1.40 5.12
C ARG A 92 -1.57 1.99 3.74
N ILE A 93 -0.51 2.75 3.57
CA ILE A 93 -0.14 3.31 2.27
C ILE A 93 0.81 2.34 1.59
N ASN A 94 0.28 1.56 0.68
CA ASN A 94 1.04 0.58 -0.09
C ASN A 94 1.43 1.16 -1.46
N ALA A 95 2.60 0.75 -1.96
CA ALA A 95 3.01 1.00 -3.34
C ALA A 95 2.28 0.03 -4.29
N GLU A 96 0.99 0.28 -4.51
CA GLU A 96 0.08 -0.50 -5.34
C GLU A 96 -0.73 0.42 -6.25
N ASP A 97 -1.04 -0.07 -7.44
CA ASP A 97 -1.93 0.59 -8.38
C ASP A 97 -3.36 0.10 -8.17
N PRO A 98 -4.26 0.92 -7.60
CA PRO A 98 -5.63 0.54 -7.32
C PRO A 98 -6.55 0.67 -8.54
N ALA A 99 -6.05 1.02 -9.72
CA ALA A 99 -6.84 1.24 -10.91
C ALA A 99 -7.72 0.02 -11.23
N GLY A 100 -9.02 0.25 -11.42
CA GLY A 100 -9.99 -0.81 -11.70
C GLY A 100 -10.12 -1.85 -10.59
N GLY A 101 -9.66 -1.58 -9.36
CA GLY A 101 -9.73 -2.51 -8.23
C GLY A 101 -8.70 -3.64 -8.26
N ALA A 102 -7.67 -3.57 -9.12
CA ALA A 102 -6.70 -4.65 -9.29
C ALA A 102 -5.57 -4.66 -8.24
N PHE A 103 -5.24 -3.52 -7.62
CA PHE A 103 -4.20 -3.37 -6.58
C PHE A 103 -2.85 -4.00 -6.97
N LEU A 104 -2.42 -3.79 -8.22
CA LEU A 104 -1.17 -4.35 -8.71
C LEU A 104 0.03 -3.65 -8.05
N PRO A 105 1.06 -4.39 -7.60
CA PRO A 105 2.26 -3.79 -7.05
C PRO A 105 2.90 -2.78 -7.98
N SER A 106 3.36 -1.68 -7.41
CA SER A 106 4.04 -0.60 -8.12
C SER A 106 5.44 -0.36 -7.55
N PRO A 107 6.39 -1.29 -7.74
CA PRO A 107 7.75 -1.10 -7.30
C PRO A 107 8.40 0.07 -8.05
N GLY A 108 9.38 0.72 -7.41
CA GLY A 108 10.12 1.81 -8.02
C GLY A 108 10.64 2.81 -7.01
N ARG A 109 11.27 3.88 -7.54
CA ARG A 109 11.83 4.93 -6.71
C ARG A 109 10.77 5.93 -6.27
N ILE A 110 10.74 6.23 -4.97
CA ILE A 110 9.96 7.32 -4.41
C ILE A 110 10.70 8.63 -4.71
N ASN A 111 10.12 9.47 -5.57
CA ASN A 111 10.74 10.75 -5.92
C ASN A 111 10.43 11.82 -4.87
N THR A 112 9.19 11.86 -4.40
CA THR A 112 8.72 12.77 -3.36
C THR A 112 7.98 11.99 -2.30
N LEU A 113 8.22 12.33 -1.03
CA LEU A 113 7.43 11.90 0.11
C LEU A 113 7.22 13.12 1.00
N LYS A 114 6.03 13.72 0.92
CA LYS A 114 5.61 14.85 1.76
C LYS A 114 4.52 14.39 2.68
N LEU A 115 4.81 14.39 3.97
CA LEU A 115 3.92 13.87 4.99
C LEU A 115 2.84 14.89 5.38
N PRO A 116 1.61 14.43 5.69
CA PRO A 116 0.57 15.29 6.25
C PRO A 116 0.91 15.65 7.71
N ASP A 117 0.39 16.78 8.16
CA ASP A 117 0.66 17.32 9.50
C ASP A 117 -0.64 17.73 10.21
N GLY A 118 -0.54 18.07 11.48
CA GLY A 118 -1.59 18.65 12.30
C GLY A 118 -2.07 17.77 13.46
N PHE A 119 -2.97 18.33 14.27
CA PHE A 119 -3.45 17.70 15.49
C PHE A 119 -4.14 16.35 15.22
N GLY A 120 -3.62 15.29 15.85
CA GLY A 120 -4.14 13.93 15.75
C GLY A 120 -3.77 13.24 14.45
N VAL A 121 -2.74 13.69 13.75
CA VAL A 121 -2.16 13.04 12.57
C VAL A 121 -0.78 12.51 12.94
N ARG A 122 -0.52 11.24 12.63
CA ARG A 122 0.76 10.54 12.77
C ARG A 122 1.03 9.78 11.49
N PHE A 123 2.25 9.79 11.01
CA PHE A 123 2.69 8.97 9.91
C PHE A 123 3.93 8.18 10.29
N ASP A 124 3.84 6.85 10.26
CA ASP A 124 4.98 5.96 10.51
C ASP A 124 5.54 5.53 9.17
N ALA A 125 6.60 6.19 8.73
CA ALA A 125 7.25 5.95 7.44
C ALA A 125 8.22 4.78 7.51
N GLY A 126 8.18 3.92 6.48
CA GLY A 126 9.19 2.89 6.22
C GLY A 126 10.23 3.30 5.17
N TYR A 127 9.97 4.40 4.46
CA TYR A 127 10.79 4.93 3.37
C TYR A 127 10.94 6.44 3.47
N GLU A 128 11.95 6.96 2.75
CA GLU A 128 12.18 8.39 2.55
C GLU A 128 12.19 8.71 1.05
N ALA A 129 12.13 10.01 0.71
CA ALA A 129 12.29 10.44 -0.68
C ALA A 129 13.70 10.05 -1.19
N GLY A 130 13.74 9.37 -2.33
CA GLY A 130 14.96 8.82 -2.91
C GLY A 130 15.14 7.32 -2.73
N ASP A 131 14.42 6.71 -1.80
CA ASP A 131 14.43 5.26 -1.60
C ASP A 131 13.72 4.52 -2.74
N GLU A 132 13.99 3.22 -2.84
CA GLU A 132 13.40 2.33 -3.84
C GLU A 132 12.52 1.27 -3.18
N VAL A 133 11.24 1.23 -3.55
CA VAL A 133 10.32 0.16 -3.15
C VAL A 133 10.67 -1.09 -3.97
N SER A 134 11.14 -2.11 -3.28
CA SER A 134 11.61 -3.36 -3.89
C SER A 134 10.45 -4.24 -4.33
N GLN A 135 10.61 -4.93 -5.46
CA GLN A 135 9.70 -6.00 -5.89
C GLN A 135 9.84 -7.31 -5.09
N PHE A 136 10.85 -7.42 -4.22
CA PHE A 136 11.19 -8.66 -3.49
C PHE A 136 10.72 -8.67 -2.04
N TYR A 137 10.18 -7.56 -1.55
CA TYR A 137 9.71 -7.38 -0.18
C TYR A 137 8.32 -6.75 -0.18
N ASP A 138 7.76 -6.59 1.02
CA ASP A 138 6.50 -5.89 1.25
C ASP A 138 6.53 -4.48 0.65
N ASN A 139 5.42 -4.07 0.07
CA ASN A 139 5.26 -2.79 -0.61
C ASN A 139 4.69 -1.67 0.31
N LEU A 140 4.61 -1.91 1.62
CA LEU A 140 4.12 -0.94 2.61
C LEU A 140 5.08 0.26 2.71
N VAL A 141 4.67 1.40 2.18
CA VAL A 141 5.44 2.66 2.26
C VAL A 141 5.39 3.26 3.65
N GLY A 142 4.22 3.21 4.28
CA GLY A 142 4.03 3.72 5.64
C GLY A 142 2.58 3.59 6.10
N LYS A 143 2.33 4.04 7.33
CA LYS A 143 1.03 4.02 7.96
C LYS A 143 0.60 5.43 8.32
N LEU A 144 -0.54 5.85 7.77
CA LEU A 144 -1.21 7.07 8.21
C LEU A 144 -2.17 6.71 9.34
N VAL A 145 -1.94 7.26 10.53
CA VAL A 145 -2.77 7.00 11.71
C VAL A 145 -3.38 8.29 12.20
N VAL A 146 -4.69 8.35 12.26
CA VAL A 146 -5.41 9.61 12.53
C VAL A 146 -6.41 9.44 13.65
N TRP A 147 -6.30 10.32 14.64
CA TRP A 147 -7.21 10.38 15.78
C TRP A 147 -8.26 11.47 15.62
N GLY A 148 -9.46 11.22 16.14
CA GLY A 148 -10.55 12.18 16.27
C GLY A 148 -11.32 11.97 17.57
N ALA A 149 -12.04 13.00 18.05
CA ALA A 149 -12.89 12.87 19.24
C ALA A 149 -14.03 11.86 19.07
N ASN A 150 -14.39 11.55 17.83
CA ASN A 150 -15.34 10.49 17.43
C ASN A 150 -15.01 10.01 16.02
N ARG A 151 -15.75 8.98 15.54
CA ARG A 151 -15.52 8.37 14.22
C ARG A 151 -15.64 9.38 13.07
N ASP A 152 -16.64 10.24 13.07
CA ASP A 152 -16.87 11.22 11.98
C ASP A 152 -15.72 12.22 11.88
N ILE A 153 -15.18 12.67 13.04
CA ILE A 153 -14.03 13.57 13.07
C ILE A 153 -12.78 12.82 12.59
N ALA A 154 -12.59 11.57 13.00
CA ALA A 154 -11.47 10.75 12.55
C ALA A 154 -11.51 10.57 11.02
N ILE A 155 -12.65 10.18 10.44
CA ILE A 155 -12.83 10.03 8.98
C ILE A 155 -12.51 11.33 8.23
N ARG A 156 -13.13 12.45 8.62
CA ARG A 156 -12.88 13.75 7.93
C ARG A 156 -11.42 14.16 8.01
N ARG A 157 -10.77 13.92 9.15
CA ARG A 157 -9.36 14.25 9.34
C ARG A 157 -8.46 13.32 8.55
N THR A 158 -8.80 12.03 8.44
CA THR A 158 -8.07 11.07 7.61
C THR A 158 -8.16 11.45 6.13
N LEU A 159 -9.36 11.79 5.64
CA LEU A 159 -9.54 12.27 4.27
C LEU A 159 -8.72 13.53 3.97
N ARG A 160 -8.68 14.50 4.91
CA ARG A 160 -7.82 15.68 4.79
C ARG A 160 -6.34 15.27 4.70
N ALA A 161 -5.89 14.41 5.62
CA ALA A 161 -4.49 13.97 5.66
C ALA A 161 -4.08 13.20 4.40
N LEU A 162 -4.95 12.33 3.84
CA LEU A 162 -4.71 11.63 2.58
C LEU A 162 -4.59 12.60 1.40
N ASN A 163 -5.40 13.68 1.38
CA ASN A 163 -5.29 14.71 0.33
C ASN A 163 -4.06 15.62 0.48
N GLU A 164 -3.44 15.67 1.66
CA GLU A 164 -2.19 16.42 1.91
C GLU A 164 -0.94 15.56 1.71
N LEU A 165 -1.09 14.23 1.77
CA LEU A 165 -0.01 13.26 1.57
C LEU A 165 0.36 13.22 0.09
N GLU A 166 1.63 13.54 -0.21
CA GLU A 166 2.14 13.53 -1.58
C GLU A 166 3.25 12.47 -1.71
N ILE A 167 3.00 11.47 -2.55
CA ILE A 167 3.96 10.42 -2.89
C ILE A 167 4.05 10.36 -4.42
N THR A 168 5.24 10.53 -4.98
CA THR A 168 5.46 10.45 -6.43
C THR A 168 6.53 9.44 -6.79
N GLY A 169 6.46 8.90 -8.01
CA GLY A 169 7.38 7.89 -8.53
C GLY A 169 6.81 6.47 -8.49
N VAL A 170 5.95 6.17 -7.54
CA VAL A 170 5.20 4.90 -7.45
C VAL A 170 3.70 5.19 -7.38
N ALA A 171 2.86 4.30 -7.88
CA ALA A 171 1.42 4.35 -7.60
C ALA A 171 1.17 3.89 -6.18
N THR A 172 0.13 4.44 -5.52
CA THR A 172 -0.21 4.10 -4.14
C THR A 172 -1.69 3.81 -3.98
N THR A 173 -2.06 3.16 -2.88
CA THR A 173 -3.45 2.88 -2.51
C THR A 173 -4.28 4.12 -2.18
N ILE A 174 -3.67 5.32 -2.02
CA ILE A 174 -4.34 6.55 -1.58
C ILE A 174 -5.66 6.83 -2.31
N PRO A 175 -5.77 6.72 -3.65
CA PRO A 175 -7.04 6.98 -4.34
C PRO A 175 -8.17 6.02 -3.93
N ALA A 176 -7.86 4.74 -3.72
CA ALA A 176 -8.83 3.76 -3.24
C ALA A 176 -9.20 4.00 -1.76
N ASP A 177 -8.22 4.35 -0.92
CA ASP A 177 -8.45 4.68 0.50
C ASP A 177 -9.40 5.87 0.65
N ILE A 178 -9.26 6.90 -0.19
CA ILE A 178 -10.17 8.04 -0.24
C ILE A 178 -11.57 7.60 -0.67
N ALA A 179 -11.69 6.73 -1.67
CA ALA A 179 -12.98 6.19 -2.13
C ALA A 179 -13.67 5.40 -1.00
N ILE A 180 -12.95 4.51 -0.32
CA ILE A 180 -13.44 3.72 0.82
C ILE A 180 -13.95 4.63 1.95
N LEU A 181 -13.12 5.57 2.41
CA LEU A 181 -13.46 6.46 3.53
C LEU A 181 -14.62 7.42 3.20
N SER A 182 -14.81 7.73 1.93
CA SER A 182 -15.88 8.62 1.46
C SER A 182 -17.22 7.90 1.28
N HIS A 183 -17.21 6.55 1.20
CA HIS A 183 -18.41 5.77 0.95
C HIS A 183 -19.33 5.75 2.17
N GLU A 184 -20.66 5.85 1.91
CA GLU A 184 -21.67 5.89 2.97
C GLU A 184 -21.70 4.64 3.85
N ASP A 185 -21.51 3.46 3.29
CA ASP A 185 -21.46 2.19 4.03
C ASP A 185 -20.28 2.14 5.00
N PHE A 186 -19.11 2.65 4.57
CA PHE A 186 -17.96 2.73 5.46
C PHE A 186 -18.21 3.71 6.61
N GLN A 187 -18.78 4.87 6.30
CA GLN A 187 -19.15 5.88 7.31
C GLN A 187 -20.16 5.35 8.30
N ALA A 188 -21.18 4.61 7.82
CA ALA A 188 -22.21 3.96 8.63
C ALA A 188 -21.72 2.68 9.35
N ALA A 189 -20.50 2.19 9.07
CA ALA A 189 -19.94 0.95 9.60
C ALA A 189 -20.81 -0.29 9.31
N ILE A 190 -21.36 -0.40 8.09
CA ILE A 190 -22.18 -1.53 7.62
C ILE A 190 -21.50 -2.39 6.56
N HIS A 191 -20.22 -2.12 6.28
CA HIS A 191 -19.39 -2.89 5.35
C HIS A 191 -19.04 -4.28 5.93
N SER A 192 -18.93 -5.28 5.06
CA SER A 192 -18.50 -6.65 5.35
C SER A 192 -17.03 -6.86 4.96
N THR A 193 -16.49 -8.04 5.23
CA THR A 193 -15.12 -8.44 4.80
C THR A 193 -14.97 -8.56 3.29
N LYS A 194 -16.07 -8.71 2.54
CA LYS A 194 -16.10 -8.78 1.08
C LYS A 194 -16.60 -7.52 0.40
N TRP A 195 -16.91 -6.50 1.20
CA TRP A 195 -17.58 -5.29 0.71
C TRP A 195 -16.77 -4.56 -0.38
N VAL A 196 -15.45 -4.52 -0.27
CA VAL A 196 -14.58 -3.88 -1.27
C VAL A 196 -14.69 -4.60 -2.63
N GLU A 197 -14.75 -5.94 -2.63
CA GLU A 197 -14.79 -6.75 -3.84
C GLU A 197 -16.20 -6.81 -4.47
N GLU A 198 -17.24 -6.82 -3.63
CA GLU A 198 -18.62 -7.07 -4.08
C GLU A 198 -19.46 -5.80 -4.27
N THR A 199 -19.09 -4.69 -3.60
CA THR A 199 -19.96 -3.50 -3.52
C THR A 199 -19.26 -2.21 -3.95
N LEU A 200 -17.97 -2.04 -3.63
CA LEU A 200 -17.25 -0.81 -3.90
C LEU A 200 -16.88 -0.72 -5.38
N ASP A 201 -17.36 0.32 -6.07
CA ASP A 201 -16.97 0.60 -7.45
C ASP A 201 -15.65 1.40 -7.49
N LEU A 202 -14.58 0.76 -7.91
CA LEU A 202 -13.26 1.36 -8.11
C LEU A 202 -12.93 1.58 -9.61
N SER A 203 -13.89 1.43 -10.52
CA SER A 203 -13.68 1.56 -11.98
C SER A 203 -13.16 2.94 -12.40
N GLU A 204 -13.57 3.99 -11.68
CA GLU A 204 -13.13 5.36 -11.93
C GLU A 204 -11.83 5.74 -11.19
N VAL A 205 -11.33 4.88 -10.32
CA VAL A 205 -10.08 5.10 -9.60
C VAL A 205 -8.91 4.95 -10.58
N LYS A 206 -8.07 5.98 -10.65
CA LYS A 206 -6.90 6.02 -11.52
C LYS A 206 -5.63 5.96 -10.68
N ALA A 207 -4.64 5.25 -11.21
CA ALA A 207 -3.30 5.34 -10.67
C ALA A 207 -2.77 6.77 -10.80
N ASP A 208 -2.22 7.28 -9.72
CA ASP A 208 -1.46 8.52 -9.72
C ASP A 208 -0.03 8.21 -9.27
N LYS A 209 0.90 8.29 -10.22
CA LYS A 209 2.35 8.18 -9.92
C LYS A 209 2.99 9.55 -9.69
N GLY A 210 2.19 10.61 -9.77
CA GLY A 210 2.68 11.98 -9.80
C GLY A 210 3.58 12.28 -11.01
N GLU A 211 3.78 13.53 -11.32
CA GLU A 211 4.78 13.92 -12.30
C GLU A 211 6.17 13.72 -11.68
N ALA A 212 7.07 13.06 -12.40
CA ALA A 212 8.46 13.01 -12.00
C ALA A 212 8.96 14.47 -11.89
N PRO A 213 9.68 14.84 -10.82
CA PRO A 213 10.31 16.15 -10.75
C PRO A 213 11.09 16.36 -12.04
N ALA A 214 10.94 17.53 -12.64
CA ALA A 214 11.71 17.89 -13.83
C ALA A 214 13.18 17.58 -13.56
N ASP A 215 13.78 16.77 -14.42
CA ASP A 215 15.12 16.22 -14.28
C ASP A 215 16.11 17.33 -13.85
N LEU A 216 16.45 17.35 -12.55
CA LEU A 216 17.36 18.36 -11.98
C LEU A 216 18.80 18.16 -12.47
N ASP A 217 19.07 17.04 -13.16
CA ASP A 217 20.35 16.73 -13.80
C ASP A 217 20.47 17.30 -15.24
N GLN A 218 19.43 17.99 -15.74
CA GLN A 218 19.59 18.69 -17.01
C GLN A 218 20.61 19.84 -16.86
N PRO A 219 21.60 19.91 -17.74
CA PRO A 219 22.55 21.01 -17.70
C PRO A 219 21.80 22.34 -17.82
N THR A 220 21.94 23.16 -16.81
CA THR A 220 21.29 24.46 -16.76
C THR A 220 22.29 25.56 -17.16
N VAL A 221 21.82 26.56 -17.92
CA VAL A 221 22.59 27.76 -18.21
C VAL A 221 22.06 28.94 -17.39
N LYS A 222 22.99 29.69 -16.83
CA LYS A 222 22.64 30.91 -16.12
C LYS A 222 22.20 31.96 -17.14
N ARG A 223 20.98 32.46 -17.01
CA ARG A 223 20.48 33.63 -17.77
C ARG A 223 20.26 34.80 -16.83
N GLU A 224 20.75 35.95 -17.24
CA GLU A 224 20.53 37.22 -16.56
C GLU A 224 19.55 38.07 -17.35
N MET A 225 18.54 38.55 -16.66
CA MET A 225 17.54 39.43 -17.26
C MET A 225 17.21 40.58 -16.30
N SER A 226 16.78 41.71 -16.89
CA SER A 226 16.29 42.85 -16.11
C SER A 226 14.76 42.80 -16.12
N VAL A 227 14.17 42.70 -14.93
CA VAL A 227 12.70 42.70 -14.75
C VAL A 227 12.30 44.03 -14.13
N GLU A 228 11.30 44.70 -14.69
CA GLU A 228 10.73 45.93 -14.13
C GLU A 228 9.41 45.60 -13.43
N VAL A 229 9.30 45.95 -12.15
CA VAL A 229 8.10 45.78 -11.34
C VAL A 229 7.81 47.14 -10.70
N ASP A 230 6.65 47.70 -10.96
CA ASP A 230 6.19 49.00 -10.45
C ASP A 230 7.22 50.13 -10.71
N GLY A 231 7.81 50.14 -11.89
CA GLY A 231 8.80 51.16 -12.32
C GLY A 231 10.20 50.97 -11.70
N LYS A 232 10.43 49.93 -10.91
CA LYS A 232 11.75 49.57 -10.39
C LYS A 232 12.33 48.39 -11.15
N ARG A 233 13.60 48.54 -11.56
CA ARG A 233 14.34 47.48 -12.26
C ARG A 233 15.12 46.62 -11.31
N PHE A 234 14.96 45.30 -11.50
CA PHE A 234 15.67 44.26 -10.77
C PHE A 234 16.52 43.43 -11.74
N ALA A 235 17.78 43.21 -11.40
CA ALA A 235 18.60 42.24 -12.12
C ALA A 235 18.29 40.86 -11.53
N VAL A 236 17.76 39.96 -12.34
CA VAL A 236 17.38 38.58 -11.93
C VAL A 236 18.30 37.60 -12.65
N SER A 237 18.95 36.72 -11.88
CA SER A 237 19.69 35.58 -12.40
C SER A 237 18.84 34.34 -12.22
N MET A 238 18.63 33.57 -13.29
CA MET A 238 17.92 32.28 -13.24
C MET A 238 18.72 31.21 -13.96
N TRP A 239 18.65 30.00 -13.46
CA TRP A 239 19.18 28.82 -14.12
C TRP A 239 18.02 28.13 -14.85
N VAL A 240 18.13 28.07 -16.17
CA VAL A 240 17.11 27.43 -17.03
C VAL A 240 17.73 26.24 -17.75
N PRO A 241 16.96 25.20 -18.08
CA PRO A 241 17.45 24.11 -18.90
C PRO A 241 18.09 24.63 -20.16
N ASP A 242 19.26 24.09 -20.54
CA ASP A 242 19.94 24.52 -21.78
C ASP A 242 19.23 23.89 -23.00
N PRO A 243 18.49 24.69 -23.81
CA PRO A 243 17.80 24.18 -24.99
C PRO A 243 18.76 23.72 -26.10
N LEU A 244 20.06 24.01 -25.97
CA LEU A 244 21.10 23.61 -26.91
C LEU A 244 21.99 22.49 -26.38
N ALA A 245 21.78 21.97 -25.15
CA ALA A 245 22.45 20.81 -24.68
C ALA A 245 21.96 19.59 -25.48
N THR A 246 22.59 19.36 -26.63
CA THR A 246 22.53 18.05 -27.28
C THR A 246 23.04 17.02 -26.25
N PRO A 247 22.35 15.92 -26.03
CA PRO A 247 22.87 14.87 -25.16
C PRO A 247 24.24 14.49 -25.73
N VAL A 248 25.33 14.79 -25.00
CA VAL A 248 26.66 14.31 -25.32
C VAL A 248 26.51 12.80 -25.31
N ALA A 249 26.67 12.18 -26.50
CA ALA A 249 26.72 10.76 -26.65
C ALA A 249 27.93 10.27 -25.84
N GLY A 250 27.68 10.05 -24.54
CA GLY A 250 28.62 9.39 -23.65
C GLY A 250 28.90 8.00 -24.20
N ALA A 251 30.12 7.54 -24.07
CA ALA A 251 30.61 6.22 -24.46
C ALA A 251 29.57 5.12 -24.19
N PRO A 252 29.49 4.05 -24.99
CA PRO A 252 28.41 3.08 -24.95
C PRO A 252 28.34 2.44 -23.56
N ARG A 253 27.44 2.96 -22.71
CA ARG A 253 27.01 2.24 -21.53
C ARG A 253 26.38 0.96 -22.03
N ARG A 254 27.01 -0.15 -21.66
CA ARG A 254 26.50 -1.50 -21.81
C ARG A 254 25.02 -1.45 -21.50
N ARG A 255 24.18 -1.67 -22.49
CA ARG A 255 22.73 -1.76 -22.36
C ARG A 255 22.42 -2.77 -21.27
N GLN A 256 22.19 -2.32 -20.06
CA GLN A 256 21.32 -3.04 -19.17
C GLN A 256 19.92 -2.91 -19.78
N SER A 257 19.33 -4.03 -20.09
CA SER A 257 17.99 -4.12 -20.62
C SER A 257 17.06 -3.42 -19.63
N ARG A 258 16.49 -2.31 -20.05
CA ARG A 258 15.33 -1.74 -19.38
C ARG A 258 14.19 -2.73 -19.59
N SER A 259 13.90 -3.57 -18.60
CA SER A 259 12.57 -4.13 -18.43
C SER A 259 11.72 -3.06 -17.73
N GLY A 260 11.21 -2.16 -18.49
CA GLY A 260 10.20 -1.20 -18.09
C GLY A 260 8.95 -1.57 -18.86
N GLY A 261 7.98 -2.17 -18.20
CA GLY A 261 6.68 -2.39 -18.78
C GLY A 261 6.02 -1.06 -19.10
N SER A 262 5.68 -0.86 -20.33
CA SER A 262 4.67 0.07 -20.80
C SER A 262 4.22 -0.41 -22.16
N GLY A 263 2.92 -0.58 -22.29
CA GLY A 263 2.16 -0.99 -23.42
C GLY A 263 2.80 -0.75 -24.79
N GLY A 264 3.12 -1.83 -25.46
CA GLY A 264 3.54 -1.83 -26.84
C GLY A 264 3.05 -3.12 -27.48
N SER A 265 2.18 -2.97 -28.45
CA SER A 265 1.67 -3.95 -29.39
C SER A 265 2.37 -5.32 -29.39
N GLY A 266 1.78 -6.28 -28.67
CA GLY A 266 1.62 -7.64 -29.06
C GLY A 266 2.82 -8.49 -29.47
N SER A 267 3.75 -8.80 -28.53
CA SER A 267 4.57 -10.02 -28.73
C SER A 267 3.78 -11.30 -28.50
N GLY A 268 2.56 -11.23 -27.99
CA GLY A 268 1.77 -12.40 -27.61
C GLY A 268 2.27 -13.13 -26.37
N GLN A 269 3.33 -12.67 -25.75
CA GLN A 269 3.86 -13.25 -24.52
C GLN A 269 3.15 -12.69 -23.31
N VAL A 270 2.56 -13.58 -22.50
CA VAL A 270 1.97 -13.25 -21.20
C VAL A 270 3.07 -13.39 -20.16
N THR A 271 3.37 -12.32 -19.45
CA THR A 271 4.43 -12.27 -18.44
C THR A 271 3.88 -12.03 -17.05
N VAL A 272 4.54 -12.53 -16.01
CA VAL A 272 4.18 -12.23 -14.64
C VAL A 272 4.77 -10.89 -14.21
N PRO A 273 4.00 -10.05 -13.47
CA PRO A 273 4.46 -8.72 -13.05
C PRO A 273 5.43 -8.78 -11.87
N MET A 274 5.47 -9.90 -11.13
CA MET A 274 6.21 -10.06 -9.89
C MET A 274 6.62 -11.50 -9.65
N GLN A 275 7.53 -11.69 -8.67
CA GLN A 275 7.89 -13.03 -8.21
C GLN A 275 6.76 -13.65 -7.38
N GLY A 276 6.52 -14.95 -7.62
CA GLY A 276 5.53 -15.72 -6.86
C GLY A 276 5.55 -17.20 -7.23
N THR A 277 4.55 -17.93 -6.77
CA THR A 277 4.34 -19.35 -7.07
C THR A 277 3.07 -19.53 -7.88
N ILE A 278 3.11 -20.30 -8.93
CA ILE A 278 1.93 -20.64 -9.73
C ILE A 278 1.06 -21.63 -8.94
N VAL A 279 -0.12 -21.20 -8.53
CA VAL A 279 -1.06 -22.05 -7.78
C VAL A 279 -2.09 -22.72 -8.68
N LYS A 280 -2.40 -22.11 -9.82
CA LYS A 280 -3.36 -22.68 -10.76
C LYS A 280 -3.07 -22.25 -12.20
N ILE A 281 -3.30 -23.13 -13.16
CA ILE A 281 -3.30 -22.84 -14.60
C ILE A 281 -4.73 -22.98 -15.08
N LEU A 282 -5.23 -21.99 -15.80
CA LEU A 282 -6.65 -21.85 -16.17
C LEU A 282 -6.88 -22.12 -17.67
N VAL A 283 -5.82 -22.27 -18.44
CA VAL A 283 -5.88 -22.49 -19.90
C VAL A 283 -4.99 -23.65 -20.32
N GLU A 284 -5.32 -24.27 -21.48
CA GLU A 284 -4.51 -25.28 -22.14
C GLU A 284 -4.03 -24.79 -23.53
N VAL A 285 -2.98 -25.42 -24.06
CA VAL A 285 -2.51 -25.13 -25.42
C VAL A 285 -3.62 -25.46 -26.41
N GLY A 286 -4.01 -24.47 -27.21
CA GLY A 286 -5.11 -24.57 -28.18
C GLY A 286 -6.38 -23.85 -27.78
N ASP A 287 -6.47 -23.36 -26.52
CA ASP A 287 -7.61 -22.55 -26.06
C ASP A 287 -7.62 -21.20 -26.73
N THR A 288 -8.82 -20.67 -26.98
CA THR A 288 -9.03 -19.30 -27.47
C THR A 288 -9.39 -18.42 -26.27
N VAL A 289 -8.67 -17.31 -26.12
CA VAL A 289 -8.85 -16.34 -25.01
C VAL A 289 -9.10 -14.95 -25.56
N GLU A 290 -9.85 -14.16 -24.83
CA GLU A 290 -10.02 -12.73 -25.07
C GLU A 290 -9.02 -11.90 -24.22
N ALA A 291 -8.83 -10.64 -24.59
CA ALA A 291 -8.02 -9.74 -23.76
C ALA A 291 -8.68 -9.54 -22.39
N GLY A 292 -7.94 -9.84 -21.30
CA GLY A 292 -8.44 -9.82 -19.94
C GLY A 292 -8.80 -11.20 -19.37
N ASP A 293 -8.88 -12.25 -20.20
CA ASP A 293 -9.15 -13.60 -19.70
C ASP A 293 -7.97 -14.12 -18.85
N PRO A 294 -8.26 -14.74 -17.68
CA PRO A 294 -7.23 -15.23 -16.79
C PRO A 294 -6.54 -16.49 -17.35
N ILE A 295 -5.21 -16.45 -17.43
CA ILE A 295 -4.33 -17.53 -17.92
C ILE A 295 -3.87 -18.43 -16.78
N CYS A 296 -3.42 -17.83 -15.67
CA CYS A 296 -2.98 -18.56 -14.48
C CYS A 296 -3.19 -17.72 -13.22
N VAL A 297 -3.11 -18.38 -12.07
CA VAL A 297 -3.16 -17.74 -10.77
C VAL A 297 -1.77 -17.79 -10.14
N LEU A 298 -1.22 -16.62 -9.85
CA LEU A 298 0.05 -16.41 -9.16
C LEU A 298 -0.21 -16.11 -7.69
N GLU A 299 0.32 -16.92 -6.78
CA GLU A 299 0.39 -16.56 -5.36
C GLU A 299 1.67 -15.76 -5.12
N ALA A 300 1.50 -14.53 -4.68
CA ALA A 300 2.58 -13.65 -4.26
C ALA A 300 2.15 -12.92 -2.98
N MET A 301 3.05 -12.83 -1.99
CA MET A 301 2.80 -12.13 -0.72
C MET A 301 1.53 -12.61 0.02
N LYS A 302 1.20 -13.92 -0.07
CA LYS A 302 -0.01 -14.56 0.47
C LYS A 302 -1.33 -14.11 -0.17
N MET A 303 -1.28 -13.52 -1.34
CA MET A 303 -2.43 -13.14 -2.15
C MET A 303 -2.39 -13.88 -3.48
N GLU A 304 -3.55 -14.31 -3.96
CA GLU A 304 -3.72 -14.92 -5.28
C GLU A 304 -4.05 -13.83 -6.30
N ASN A 305 -3.23 -13.71 -7.34
CA ASN A 305 -3.39 -12.75 -8.40
C ASN A 305 -3.64 -13.47 -9.74
N ASN A 306 -4.68 -13.09 -10.47
CA ASN A 306 -4.94 -13.59 -11.80
C ASN A 306 -4.01 -12.89 -12.80
N ILE A 307 -3.24 -13.68 -13.55
CA ILE A 307 -2.44 -13.20 -14.67
C ILE A 307 -3.28 -13.38 -15.93
N ALA A 308 -3.60 -12.28 -16.60
CA ALA A 308 -4.55 -12.24 -17.71
C ALA A 308 -3.85 -12.11 -19.07
N ALA A 309 -4.54 -12.52 -20.13
CA ALA A 309 -4.12 -12.32 -21.51
C ALA A 309 -4.13 -10.82 -21.87
N GLU A 310 -3.03 -10.31 -22.45
CA GLU A 310 -2.96 -8.90 -22.90
C GLU A 310 -3.72 -8.67 -24.23
N LYS A 311 -3.97 -9.71 -24.98
CA LYS A 311 -4.70 -9.67 -26.27
C LYS A 311 -5.54 -10.93 -26.47
N ALA A 312 -6.56 -10.82 -27.33
CA ALA A 312 -7.29 -11.96 -27.81
C ALA A 312 -6.44 -12.82 -28.79
N GLY A 313 -6.60 -14.13 -28.72
CA GLY A 313 -5.89 -15.05 -29.59
C GLY A 313 -5.99 -16.50 -29.13
N THR A 314 -5.16 -17.37 -29.67
CA THR A 314 -5.07 -18.78 -29.28
C THR A 314 -3.81 -19.01 -28.46
N VAL A 315 -3.92 -19.74 -27.36
CA VAL A 315 -2.77 -20.13 -26.52
C VAL A 315 -1.92 -21.13 -27.28
N THR A 316 -0.73 -20.72 -27.70
CA THR A 316 0.19 -21.58 -28.47
C THR A 316 1.20 -22.30 -27.59
N GLU A 317 1.51 -21.74 -26.41
CA GLU A 317 2.47 -22.32 -25.49
C GLU A 317 2.10 -21.95 -24.05
N VAL A 318 2.23 -22.91 -23.12
CA VAL A 318 2.19 -22.70 -21.65
C VAL A 318 3.53 -23.18 -21.11
N ARG A 319 4.27 -22.26 -20.42
CA ARG A 319 5.67 -22.49 -20.00
C ARG A 319 5.83 -22.76 -18.51
N ILE A 320 4.74 -22.95 -17.81
CA ILE A 320 4.70 -23.11 -16.36
C ILE A 320 3.94 -24.36 -15.95
N ALA A 321 4.23 -24.85 -14.76
CA ALA A 321 3.46 -25.88 -14.07
C ALA A 321 2.97 -25.36 -12.71
N VAL A 322 1.91 -25.98 -12.18
CA VAL A 322 1.43 -25.68 -10.83
C VAL A 322 2.53 -26.03 -9.82
N GLY A 323 2.87 -25.07 -8.95
CA GLY A 323 3.96 -25.16 -7.97
C GLY A 323 5.27 -24.53 -8.44
N ASP A 324 5.37 -24.06 -9.69
CA ASP A 324 6.57 -23.39 -10.17
C ASP A 324 6.74 -22.02 -9.51
N SER A 325 7.98 -21.68 -9.13
CA SER A 325 8.36 -20.33 -8.72
C SER A 325 8.79 -19.55 -9.96
N VAL A 326 8.16 -18.38 -10.18
CA VAL A 326 8.43 -17.48 -11.31
C VAL A 326 8.89 -16.12 -10.81
N GLY A 327 9.75 -15.44 -11.58
CA GLY A 327 10.22 -14.09 -11.30
C GLY A 327 9.52 -13.05 -12.17
N GLY A 328 9.48 -11.80 -11.71
CA GLY A 328 8.88 -10.71 -12.49
C GLY A 328 9.51 -10.59 -13.88
N GLY A 329 8.65 -10.62 -14.93
CA GLY A 329 9.05 -10.63 -16.33
C GLY A 329 9.20 -12.02 -16.96
N ASP A 330 9.04 -13.11 -16.21
CA ASP A 330 9.04 -14.46 -16.78
C ASP A 330 7.80 -14.67 -17.66
N VAL A 331 7.98 -15.32 -18.79
CA VAL A 331 6.91 -15.64 -19.74
C VAL A 331 6.21 -16.90 -19.28
N VAL A 332 4.91 -16.81 -18.99
CA VAL A 332 4.08 -17.93 -18.51
C VAL A 332 3.29 -18.59 -19.63
N ALA A 333 2.88 -17.82 -20.62
CA ALA A 333 2.17 -18.34 -21.80
C ALA A 333 2.43 -17.47 -23.03
N VAL A 334 2.12 -18.03 -24.22
CA VAL A 334 2.15 -17.31 -25.50
C VAL A 334 0.78 -17.41 -26.13
N VAL A 335 0.20 -16.25 -26.50
CA VAL A 335 -1.10 -16.12 -27.18
C VAL A 335 -0.86 -15.52 -28.56
N GLU A 336 -1.27 -16.18 -29.63
CA GLU A 336 -1.11 -15.74 -31.02
C GLU A 336 -2.46 -15.52 -31.72
#